data_8034efa93ae76b693ed68247f5ba8a03
#
_entry.id   8034efa93ae76b693ed68247f5ba8a03
#
_cell.length_a   1.000
_cell.length_b   1.000
_cell.length_c   1.000
_cell.angle_alpha   90.00
_cell.angle_beta   90.00
_cell.angle_gamma   90.00
#
_symmetry.space_group_name_H-M   'P 1'
#
loop_
_entity.id
_entity.type
_entity.pdbx_description
1 polymer ?
#
loop_
_entity_poly.entity_id
_entity_poly.type
_entity_poly.pdbx_seq_one_letter_code
_entity_poly.pdbx_strand_id
1 'polypeptide(L)'
;MKKSIMLAGLTSFICLAQARSESGVGWVSYDGGNGPGKGKHVVLLAGDEEYRSEESMPMLAKILSQRHGFKCTVLFSTGPDGTLDPNRAESLDKPEALDSADVIVMLVRFRKWPDETMKHFDGAILRGTPVVALRTSTHAFQLPDSSSYKAYNSFGKNILGEAWVNHWGHHKFEATRGVIEAANGANPLLRGVTDVFGDSDVYEAYPPADATILLRGQVLKAMSPTDPPAAYEKKRATDKQPQDINTPMMPVAWTRVVKNSAGKSNSILCTTMGAATDLSNEGLRRLVVNGVYGTLGLEVPAKADVTLVGNYQPSPYQANGFKKGVKASDHDLPGK
;
A
#
# COMPACT_ATOMS: atom_id res chain seq x y z
N MET A 1 50.53 45.49 28.09
CA MET A 1 49.30 44.84 28.53
C MET A 1 48.62 44.20 27.31
N LYS A 2 48.74 42.87 27.15
CA LYS A 2 48.13 42.10 26.06
C LYS A 2 46.83 41.50 26.60
N LYS A 3 45.67 41.89 26.04
CA LYS A 3 44.39 41.31 26.36
C LYS A 3 44.19 40.08 25.49
N SER A 4 44.17 38.88 26.10
CA SER A 4 43.72 37.64 25.45
C SER A 4 42.20 37.60 25.42
N ILE A 5 41.63 37.48 24.24
CA ILE A 5 40.20 37.22 24.02
C ILE A 5 40.03 35.69 23.94
N MET A 6 39.40 35.12 24.98
CA MET A 6 38.97 33.73 24.95
C MET A 6 37.72 33.61 24.07
N LEU A 7 37.79 32.89 22.97
CA LEU A 7 36.66 32.55 22.11
C LEU A 7 36.07 31.25 22.66
N ALA A 8 34.89 31.34 23.30
CA ALA A 8 34.15 30.17 23.75
C ALA A 8 33.42 29.57 22.55
N GLY A 9 33.89 28.44 22.06
CA GLY A 9 33.21 27.66 21.01
C GLY A 9 31.94 26.99 21.58
N LEU A 10 30.80 27.42 21.12
CA LEU A 10 29.54 26.75 21.37
C LEU A 10 29.45 25.49 20.50
N THR A 11 29.74 24.33 21.05
CA THR A 11 29.54 23.04 20.38
C THR A 11 28.06 22.70 20.49
N SER A 12 27.27 23.00 19.46
CA SER A 12 25.89 22.52 19.37
C SER A 12 25.87 21.01 19.19
N PHE A 13 25.56 20.27 20.25
CA PHE A 13 25.19 18.86 20.15
C PHE A 13 23.85 18.76 19.41
N ILE A 14 23.89 18.43 18.13
CA ILE A 14 22.72 17.98 17.40
C ILE A 14 22.39 16.59 17.94
N CYS A 15 21.48 16.52 18.89
CA CYS A 15 20.89 15.26 19.34
C CYS A 15 20.04 14.72 18.17
N LEU A 16 20.62 13.85 17.36
CA LEU A 16 19.86 13.06 16.40
C LEU A 16 18.91 12.18 17.21
N ALA A 17 17.65 12.57 17.27
CA ALA A 17 16.62 11.73 17.86
C ALA A 17 16.63 10.39 17.09
N GLN A 18 17.10 9.35 17.76
CA GLN A 18 17.09 8.00 17.21
C GLN A 18 15.63 7.61 16.97
N ALA A 19 15.32 7.19 15.76
CA ALA A 19 14.00 6.71 15.42
C ALA A 19 13.66 5.50 16.30
N ARG A 20 12.51 5.57 16.96
CA ARG A 20 12.04 4.53 17.87
C ARG A 20 10.93 3.73 17.22
N SER A 21 10.88 2.44 17.55
CA SER A 21 9.72 1.61 17.29
C SER A 21 9.12 1.11 18.61
N GLU A 22 7.82 0.87 18.60
CA GLU A 22 7.08 0.24 19.67
C GLU A 22 6.17 -0.83 19.05
N SER A 23 6.10 -1.98 19.69
CA SER A 23 5.29 -3.09 19.21
C SER A 23 4.48 -3.72 20.34
N GLY A 24 3.33 -4.26 19.99
CA GLY A 24 2.48 -5.09 20.84
C GLY A 24 2.01 -6.31 20.07
N VAL A 25 1.03 -7.02 20.61
CA VAL A 25 0.42 -8.12 19.87
C VAL A 25 -0.25 -7.56 18.62
N GLY A 26 0.15 -8.06 17.46
CA GLY A 26 -0.44 -7.75 16.17
C GLY A 26 -0.28 -6.32 15.66
N TRP A 27 0.62 -5.52 16.22
CA TRP A 27 0.92 -4.20 15.69
C TRP A 27 2.36 -3.76 15.96
N VAL A 28 2.89 -2.91 15.08
CA VAL A 28 4.17 -2.21 15.28
C VAL A 28 4.03 -0.76 14.84
N SER A 29 4.58 0.16 15.64
CA SER A 29 4.60 1.60 15.33
C SER A 29 6.03 2.09 15.22
N TYR A 30 6.26 2.99 14.28
CA TYR A 30 7.54 3.66 14.05
C TYR A 30 7.31 5.16 14.23
N ASP A 31 8.06 5.76 15.14
CA ASP A 31 8.03 7.21 15.30
C ASP A 31 8.61 7.88 14.06
N GLY A 32 7.92 8.89 13.58
CA GLY A 32 8.43 9.73 12.51
C GLY A 32 9.58 10.61 13.02
N GLY A 33 10.57 10.81 12.16
CA GLY A 33 11.64 11.76 12.40
C GLY A 33 11.33 13.16 11.87
N ASN A 34 12.38 13.89 11.53
CA ASN A 34 12.28 15.11 10.76
C ASN A 34 12.10 14.75 9.27
N GLY A 35 11.17 15.40 8.61
CA GLY A 35 10.88 15.15 7.20
C GLY A 35 9.55 15.77 6.79
N PRO A 36 9.20 15.73 5.50
CA PRO A 36 7.95 16.30 4.99
C PRO A 36 6.70 15.68 5.60
N GLY A 37 6.79 14.42 6.08
CA GLY A 37 5.71 13.71 6.74
C GLY A 37 5.55 13.98 8.23
N LYS A 38 6.37 14.87 8.82
CA LYS A 38 6.34 15.17 10.25
C LYS A 38 4.95 15.61 10.71
N GLY A 39 4.45 15.00 11.77
CA GLY A 39 3.14 15.28 12.34
C GLY A 39 1.98 14.59 11.63
N LYS A 40 2.26 13.78 10.60
CA LYS A 40 1.27 12.95 9.91
C LYS A 40 1.37 11.49 10.32
N HIS A 41 0.22 10.85 10.51
CA HIS A 41 0.10 9.45 10.90
C HIS A 41 -0.39 8.59 9.73
N VAL A 42 0.43 7.67 9.28
CA VAL A 42 0.10 6.64 8.28
C VAL A 42 -0.25 5.36 9.02
N VAL A 43 -1.45 4.85 8.82
CA VAL A 43 -1.84 3.51 9.31
C VAL A 43 -1.82 2.54 8.16
N LEU A 44 -1.04 1.45 8.31
CA LEU A 44 -0.87 0.43 7.28
C LEU A 44 -1.59 -0.84 7.72
N LEU A 45 -2.46 -1.37 6.86
CA LEU A 45 -3.27 -2.56 7.13
C LEU A 45 -2.70 -3.76 6.38
N ALA A 46 -2.24 -4.76 7.13
CA ALA A 46 -1.74 -6.04 6.62
C ALA A 46 -2.75 -7.15 6.90
N GLY A 47 -3.45 -7.62 5.87
CA GLY A 47 -4.49 -8.64 6.02
C GLY A 47 -4.78 -9.36 4.71
N ASP A 48 -3.74 -9.76 3.99
CA ASP A 48 -3.85 -10.54 2.76
C ASP A 48 -3.15 -11.89 2.95
N GLU A 49 -3.89 -12.97 2.76
CA GLU A 49 -3.40 -14.33 2.99
C GLU A 49 -2.67 -14.94 1.78
N GLU A 50 -2.47 -14.17 0.70
CA GLU A 50 -1.78 -14.64 -0.50
C GLU A 50 -0.52 -13.84 -0.81
N TYR A 51 -0.61 -12.49 -0.78
CA TYR A 51 0.43 -11.61 -1.33
C TYR A 51 1.41 -11.05 -0.30
N ARG A 52 1.50 -11.68 0.88
CA ARG A 52 2.52 -11.38 1.92
C ARG A 52 2.42 -9.93 2.43
N SER A 53 1.22 -9.47 2.71
CA SER A 53 1.01 -8.14 3.30
C SER A 53 1.79 -7.94 4.60
N GLU A 54 1.94 -9.00 5.40
CA GLU A 54 2.67 -9.03 6.65
C GLU A 54 4.18 -8.78 6.48
N GLU A 55 4.72 -8.97 5.28
CA GLU A 55 6.12 -8.67 4.95
C GLU A 55 6.26 -7.26 4.34
N SER A 56 5.33 -6.86 3.49
CA SER A 56 5.44 -5.63 2.71
C SER A 56 5.00 -4.37 3.47
N MET A 57 3.95 -4.46 4.31
CA MET A 57 3.48 -3.28 5.04
C MET A 57 4.51 -2.75 6.05
N PRO A 58 5.19 -3.57 6.88
CA PRO A 58 6.25 -3.06 7.74
C PRO A 58 7.46 -2.52 6.96
N MET A 59 7.79 -3.07 5.79
CA MET A 59 8.84 -2.52 4.93
C MET A 59 8.49 -1.11 4.46
N LEU A 60 7.27 -0.89 3.94
CA LEU A 60 6.79 0.44 3.53
C LEU A 60 6.73 1.40 4.71
N ALA A 61 6.25 0.96 5.88
CA ALA A 61 6.19 1.77 7.09
C ALA A 61 7.57 2.26 7.53
N LYS A 62 8.59 1.40 7.46
CA LYS A 62 9.98 1.77 7.75
C LYS A 62 10.50 2.83 6.78
N ILE A 63 10.22 2.71 5.48
CA ILE A 63 10.59 3.72 4.49
C ILE A 63 9.90 5.05 4.80
N LEU A 64 8.58 5.05 4.96
CA LEU A 64 7.79 6.25 5.24
C LEU A 64 8.24 6.94 6.53
N SER A 65 8.54 6.17 7.56
CA SER A 65 8.99 6.69 8.84
C SER A 65 10.43 7.22 8.76
N GLN A 66 11.37 6.40 8.29
CA GLN A 66 12.80 6.70 8.40
C GLN A 66 13.32 7.63 7.31
N ARG A 67 12.70 7.64 6.11
CA ARG A 67 13.11 8.48 4.98
C ARG A 67 12.26 9.74 4.84
N HIS A 68 11.02 9.70 5.32
CA HIS A 68 10.05 10.78 5.08
C HIS A 68 9.49 11.42 6.35
N GLY A 69 9.77 10.85 7.54
CA GLY A 69 9.40 11.44 8.82
C GLY A 69 7.93 11.24 9.23
N PHE A 70 7.18 10.36 8.56
CA PHE A 70 5.82 10.00 8.98
C PHE A 70 5.84 9.16 10.26
N LYS A 71 4.89 9.39 11.16
CA LYS A 71 4.53 8.35 12.14
C LYS A 71 3.82 7.24 11.38
N CYS A 72 4.24 5.99 11.57
CA CYS A 72 3.62 4.84 10.90
C CYS A 72 3.19 3.79 11.91
N THR A 73 1.98 3.25 11.78
CA THR A 73 1.50 2.11 12.58
C THR A 73 1.02 1.02 11.63
N VAL A 74 1.61 -0.16 11.72
CA VAL A 74 1.18 -1.34 10.96
C VAL A 74 0.30 -2.19 11.84
N LEU A 75 -0.87 -2.54 11.35
CA LEU A 75 -1.84 -3.41 12.00
C LEU A 75 -1.91 -4.73 11.26
N PHE A 76 -1.82 -5.83 11.99
CA PHE A 76 -1.81 -7.19 11.44
C PHE A 76 -3.01 -7.99 11.93
N SER A 77 -3.25 -9.10 11.24
CA SER A 77 -4.06 -10.21 11.76
C SER A 77 -3.17 -11.17 12.55
N THR A 78 -3.65 -11.67 13.68
CA THR A 78 -2.90 -12.57 14.56
C THR A 78 -3.63 -13.88 14.85
N GLY A 79 -2.84 -14.92 15.09
CA GLY A 79 -3.30 -16.18 15.66
C GLY A 79 -3.49 -16.09 17.17
N PRO A 80 -4.10 -17.13 17.79
CA PRO A 80 -4.31 -17.17 19.24
C PRO A 80 -3.01 -17.17 20.07
N ASP A 81 -1.90 -17.53 19.46
CA ASP A 81 -0.56 -17.54 20.05
C ASP A 81 0.16 -16.18 19.96
N GLY A 82 -0.50 -15.16 19.40
CA GLY A 82 0.04 -13.82 19.21
C GLY A 82 1.05 -13.70 18.06
N THR A 83 1.18 -14.74 17.23
CA THR A 83 1.98 -14.65 15.98
C THR A 83 1.14 -14.11 14.84
N LEU A 84 1.79 -13.53 13.82
CA LEU A 84 1.13 -13.01 12.64
C LEU A 84 0.51 -14.16 11.84
N ASP A 85 -0.79 -14.04 11.53
CA ASP A 85 -1.55 -15.02 10.76
C ASP A 85 -2.54 -14.32 9.82
N PRO A 86 -2.16 -14.03 8.58
CA PRO A 86 -3.04 -13.35 7.62
C PRO A 86 -4.27 -14.16 7.23
N ASN A 87 -4.33 -15.47 7.54
CA ASN A 87 -5.53 -16.29 7.29
C ASN A 87 -6.66 -16.02 8.31
N ARG A 88 -6.38 -15.29 9.40
CA ARG A 88 -7.40 -14.90 10.37
C ARG A 88 -8.17 -13.68 9.86
N ALA A 89 -9.17 -13.93 9.02
CA ALA A 89 -9.95 -12.91 8.36
C ALA A 89 -10.68 -11.95 9.32
N GLU A 90 -11.01 -12.42 10.51
CA GLU A 90 -11.72 -11.68 11.56
C GLU A 90 -10.80 -10.80 12.42
N SER A 91 -9.48 -11.07 12.39
CA SER A 91 -8.52 -10.41 13.27
C SER A 91 -7.99 -9.12 12.63
N LEU A 92 -7.98 -8.06 13.41
CA LEU A 92 -7.17 -6.86 13.24
C LEU A 92 -6.88 -6.31 14.64
N ASP A 93 -5.62 -6.33 15.04
CA ASP A 93 -5.24 -5.81 16.35
C ASP A 93 -5.09 -4.29 16.33
N LYS A 94 -5.41 -3.65 17.45
CA LYS A 94 -5.32 -2.19 17.65
C LYS A 94 -6.08 -1.35 16.60
N PRO A 95 -7.34 -1.67 16.26
CA PRO A 95 -8.10 -0.94 15.22
C PRO A 95 -8.31 0.54 15.56
N GLU A 96 -8.24 0.95 16.83
CA GLU A 96 -8.33 2.35 17.30
C GLU A 96 -7.20 3.24 16.75
N ALA A 97 -6.10 2.67 16.22
CA ALA A 97 -5.08 3.45 15.53
C ALA A 97 -5.65 4.17 14.29
N LEU A 98 -6.70 3.63 13.70
CA LEU A 98 -7.42 4.25 12.57
C LEU A 98 -8.10 5.57 12.95
N ASP A 99 -8.42 5.79 14.23
CA ASP A 99 -9.10 7.00 14.69
C ASP A 99 -8.23 8.25 14.52
N SER A 100 -6.91 8.09 14.49
CA SER A 100 -5.93 9.15 14.29
C SER A 100 -5.21 9.10 12.95
N ALA A 101 -5.63 8.22 12.03
CA ALA A 101 -5.01 8.09 10.73
C ALA A 101 -5.23 9.34 9.87
N ASP A 102 -4.15 9.94 9.38
CA ASP A 102 -4.17 10.94 8.32
C ASP A 102 -4.30 10.30 6.93
N VAL A 103 -3.77 9.08 6.75
CA VAL A 103 -3.90 8.27 5.54
C VAL A 103 -3.83 6.79 5.89
N ILE A 104 -4.57 5.97 5.14
CA ILE A 104 -4.55 4.51 5.24
C ILE A 104 -3.81 3.96 4.02
N VAL A 105 -2.83 3.08 4.24
CA VAL A 105 -2.24 2.22 3.21
C VAL A 105 -2.72 0.80 3.45
N MET A 106 -3.26 0.11 2.46
CA MET A 106 -3.84 -1.19 2.72
C MET A 106 -3.48 -2.23 1.65
N LEU A 107 -3.19 -3.43 2.14
CA LEU A 107 -3.11 -4.67 1.36
C LEU A 107 -3.87 -5.73 2.15
N VAL A 108 -5.15 -5.84 1.87
CA VAL A 108 -6.09 -6.71 2.59
C VAL A 108 -6.98 -7.45 1.60
N ARG A 109 -7.50 -8.62 2.00
CA ARG A 109 -8.32 -9.48 1.17
C ARG A 109 -9.36 -10.20 2.02
N PHE A 110 -10.64 -10.16 1.58
CA PHE A 110 -11.77 -10.90 2.17
C PHE A 110 -11.87 -10.81 3.69
N ARG A 111 -11.56 -9.62 4.26
CA ARG A 111 -11.64 -9.43 5.72
C ARG A 111 -13.09 -9.53 6.19
N LYS A 112 -13.25 -10.19 7.34
CA LYS A 112 -14.52 -10.40 8.03
C LYS A 112 -14.45 -9.76 9.41
N TRP A 113 -13.90 -8.56 9.47
CA TRP A 113 -13.73 -7.86 10.74
C TRP A 113 -15.07 -7.68 11.46
N PRO A 114 -15.13 -7.90 12.80
CA PRO A 114 -16.33 -7.63 13.57
C PRO A 114 -16.72 -6.16 13.52
N ASP A 115 -17.98 -5.85 13.78
CA ASP A 115 -18.52 -4.50 13.69
C ASP A 115 -17.77 -3.51 14.58
N GLU A 116 -17.26 -3.95 15.71
CA GLU A 116 -16.42 -3.13 16.61
C GLU A 116 -15.12 -2.67 15.91
N THR A 117 -14.47 -3.54 15.16
CA THR A 117 -13.29 -3.22 14.35
C THR A 117 -13.68 -2.35 13.15
N MET A 118 -14.76 -2.72 12.46
CA MET A 118 -15.25 -1.98 11.29
C MET A 118 -15.64 -0.54 11.63
N LYS A 119 -16.13 -0.28 12.85
CA LYS A 119 -16.44 1.07 13.33
C LYS A 119 -15.27 2.04 13.20
N HIS A 120 -14.05 1.61 13.49
CA HIS A 120 -12.85 2.44 13.37
C HIS A 120 -12.48 2.69 11.91
N PHE A 121 -12.59 1.65 11.06
CA PHE A 121 -12.37 1.80 9.62
C PHE A 121 -13.41 2.74 8.99
N ASP A 122 -14.70 2.52 9.25
CA ASP A 122 -15.80 3.36 8.79
C ASP A 122 -15.62 4.81 9.26
N GLY A 123 -15.30 5.00 10.53
CA GLY A 123 -15.03 6.32 11.11
C GLY A 123 -13.89 7.06 10.36
N ALA A 124 -12.83 6.35 9.99
CA ALA A 124 -11.75 6.93 9.18
C ALA A 124 -12.25 7.33 7.79
N ILE A 125 -12.98 6.46 7.10
CA ILE A 125 -13.55 6.75 5.78
C ILE A 125 -14.51 7.96 5.85
N LEU A 126 -15.41 8.00 6.83
CA LEU A 126 -16.36 9.09 6.98
C LEU A 126 -15.72 10.44 7.31
N ARG A 127 -14.55 10.46 7.98
CA ARG A 127 -13.75 11.68 8.18
C ARG A 127 -13.12 12.20 6.89
N GLY A 128 -13.10 11.42 5.82
CA GLY A 128 -12.45 11.76 4.55
C GLY A 128 -10.97 11.32 4.51
N THR A 129 -10.56 10.39 5.37
CA THR A 129 -9.19 9.88 5.38
C THR A 129 -8.83 9.30 4.01
N PRO A 130 -7.71 9.75 3.38
CA PRO A 130 -7.23 9.21 2.12
C PRO A 130 -6.85 7.73 2.21
N VAL A 131 -6.90 7.04 1.05
CA VAL A 131 -6.56 5.62 0.96
C VAL A 131 -5.59 5.36 -0.17
N VAL A 132 -4.50 4.64 0.14
CA VAL A 132 -3.58 4.04 -0.83
C VAL A 132 -3.79 2.52 -0.78
N ALA A 133 -4.45 1.99 -1.80
CA ALA A 133 -4.89 0.59 -1.84
C ALA A 133 -4.05 -0.21 -2.83
N LEU A 134 -3.58 -1.38 -2.39
CA LEU A 134 -2.73 -2.27 -3.17
C LEU A 134 -3.48 -3.57 -3.49
N ARG A 135 -3.27 -4.09 -4.67
CA ARG A 135 -3.66 -5.38 -5.22
C ARG A 135 -5.06 -5.86 -4.79
N THR A 136 -5.12 -6.80 -3.86
CA THR A 136 -6.34 -7.46 -3.40
C THR A 136 -7.26 -6.55 -2.59
N SER A 137 -6.84 -5.35 -2.25
CA SER A 137 -7.73 -4.38 -1.60
C SER A 137 -8.95 -4.01 -2.47
N THR A 138 -8.93 -4.32 -3.77
CA THR A 138 -10.11 -4.23 -4.65
C THR A 138 -11.24 -5.19 -4.24
N HIS A 139 -10.94 -6.22 -3.43
CA HIS A 139 -11.91 -7.13 -2.79
C HIS A 139 -11.57 -7.32 -1.30
N ALA A 140 -11.38 -6.18 -0.63
CA ALA A 140 -10.91 -6.09 0.75
C ALA A 140 -11.78 -6.85 1.75
N PHE A 141 -13.10 -6.78 1.60
CA PHE A 141 -14.06 -7.23 2.60
C PHE A 141 -15.00 -8.32 2.11
N GLN A 142 -15.34 -9.23 3.02
CA GLN A 142 -16.37 -10.26 2.87
C GLN A 142 -17.16 -10.37 4.19
N LEU A 143 -17.76 -9.25 4.60
CA LEU A 143 -18.51 -9.14 5.84
C LEU A 143 -19.80 -9.97 5.76
N PRO A 144 -20.22 -10.61 6.86
CA PRO A 144 -21.45 -11.40 6.90
C PRO A 144 -22.69 -10.50 6.72
N ASP A 145 -23.81 -11.12 6.35
CA ASP A 145 -25.09 -10.42 6.14
C ASP A 145 -25.60 -9.71 7.40
N SER A 146 -25.20 -10.19 8.58
CA SER A 146 -25.53 -9.62 9.88
C SER A 146 -24.73 -8.37 10.23
N SER A 147 -23.65 -8.07 9.51
CA SER A 147 -22.83 -6.90 9.82
C SER A 147 -23.52 -5.61 9.41
N SER A 148 -23.51 -4.62 10.31
CA SER A 148 -23.97 -3.25 10.03
C SER A 148 -23.15 -2.57 8.94
N TYR A 149 -21.96 -3.08 8.65
CA TYR A 149 -21.00 -2.56 7.68
C TYR A 149 -20.95 -3.37 6.37
N LYS A 150 -21.92 -4.27 6.13
CA LYS A 150 -21.97 -5.12 4.93
C LYS A 150 -21.78 -4.36 3.61
N ALA A 151 -22.18 -3.10 3.54
CA ALA A 151 -21.99 -2.25 2.36
C ALA A 151 -20.51 -2.15 1.92
N TYR A 152 -19.55 -2.35 2.84
CA TYR A 152 -18.12 -2.39 2.53
C TYR A 152 -17.69 -3.60 1.70
N ASN A 153 -18.52 -4.62 1.52
CA ASN A 153 -18.25 -5.69 0.54
C ASN A 153 -18.13 -5.14 -0.89
N SER A 154 -18.67 -3.95 -1.15
CA SER A 154 -18.50 -3.21 -2.40
C SER A 154 -17.44 -2.10 -2.34
N PHE A 155 -16.56 -2.11 -1.36
CA PHE A 155 -15.53 -1.08 -1.15
C PHE A 155 -14.66 -0.86 -2.39
N GLY A 156 -14.18 -1.94 -3.00
CA GLY A 156 -13.41 -1.87 -4.23
C GLY A 156 -14.13 -1.09 -5.33
N LYS A 157 -15.37 -1.44 -5.63
CA LYS A 157 -16.15 -0.79 -6.69
C LYS A 157 -16.52 0.64 -6.33
N ASN A 158 -17.04 0.85 -5.13
CA ASN A 158 -17.63 2.13 -4.75
C ASN A 158 -16.58 3.17 -4.35
N ILE A 159 -15.53 2.78 -3.65
CA ILE A 159 -14.52 3.69 -3.11
C ILE A 159 -13.24 3.65 -3.96
N LEU A 160 -12.66 2.47 -4.22
CA LEU A 160 -11.41 2.39 -4.97
C LEU A 160 -11.60 2.60 -6.48
N GLY A 161 -12.80 2.34 -7.01
CA GLY A 161 -13.15 2.52 -8.41
C GLY A 161 -13.28 1.21 -9.18
N GLU A 162 -12.72 0.11 -8.71
CA GLU A 162 -12.95 -1.20 -9.30
C GLU A 162 -12.87 -2.29 -8.23
N ALA A 163 -13.74 -3.29 -8.37
CA ALA A 163 -13.66 -4.55 -7.66
C ALA A 163 -12.69 -5.50 -8.39
N TRP A 164 -12.32 -6.60 -7.77
CA TRP A 164 -11.66 -7.67 -8.50
C TRP A 164 -12.63 -8.32 -9.52
N VAL A 165 -12.24 -8.32 -10.79
CA VAL A 165 -13.01 -8.89 -11.88
C VAL A 165 -12.47 -10.28 -12.21
N ASN A 166 -11.20 -10.36 -12.58
CA ASN A 166 -10.52 -11.61 -12.94
C ASN A 166 -9.00 -11.37 -13.06
N HIS A 167 -8.22 -12.44 -13.07
CA HIS A 167 -6.87 -12.40 -13.59
C HIS A 167 -6.90 -12.13 -15.10
N TRP A 168 -6.18 -11.10 -15.58
CA TRP A 168 -6.04 -10.82 -17.00
C TRP A 168 -4.83 -11.52 -17.59
N GLY A 169 -3.64 -11.42 -16.96
CA GLY A 169 -2.52 -12.31 -17.23
C GLY A 169 -2.73 -13.71 -16.64
N HIS A 170 -1.87 -14.65 -16.99
CA HIS A 170 -1.86 -15.98 -16.37
C HIS A 170 -1.18 -15.92 -15.02
N HIS A 171 -1.99 -16.07 -13.96
CA HIS A 171 -1.54 -16.04 -12.58
C HIS A 171 -0.36 -17.00 -12.33
N LYS A 172 0.73 -16.50 -11.74
CA LYS A 172 2.01 -17.20 -11.47
C LYS A 172 2.84 -17.59 -12.69
N PHE A 173 2.47 -17.16 -13.88
CA PHE A 173 3.20 -17.46 -15.11
C PHE A 173 3.55 -16.22 -15.92
N GLU A 174 2.78 -15.15 -15.79
CA GLU A 174 2.94 -13.92 -16.54
C GLU A 174 3.06 -12.73 -15.60
N ALA A 175 4.14 -11.99 -15.71
CA ALA A 175 4.44 -10.80 -14.92
C ALA A 175 3.80 -9.54 -15.53
N THR A 176 3.82 -8.47 -14.76
CA THR A 176 3.32 -7.14 -15.14
C THR A 176 4.47 -6.17 -15.32
N ARG A 177 4.56 -5.53 -16.50
CA ARG A 177 5.32 -4.29 -16.69
C ARG A 177 4.38 -3.10 -16.62
N GLY A 178 4.61 -2.17 -15.67
CA GLY A 178 3.84 -0.93 -15.57
C GLY A 178 4.30 0.09 -16.62
N VAL A 179 3.38 0.50 -17.48
CA VAL A 179 3.60 1.51 -18.54
C VAL A 179 2.87 2.78 -18.14
N ILE A 180 3.57 3.91 -18.11
CA ILE A 180 2.96 5.20 -17.77
C ILE A 180 1.90 5.54 -18.83
N GLU A 181 0.69 5.91 -18.37
CA GLU A 181 -0.35 6.45 -19.24
C GLU A 181 0.09 7.81 -19.81
N ALA A 182 0.33 7.84 -21.12
CA ALA A 182 0.94 8.99 -21.77
C ALA A 182 0.18 10.31 -21.56
N ALA A 183 -1.16 10.24 -21.54
CA ALA A 183 -2.02 11.40 -21.31
C ALA A 183 -1.84 12.02 -19.91
N ASN A 184 -1.33 11.26 -18.95
CA ASN A 184 -1.21 11.62 -17.55
C ASN A 184 0.26 11.62 -17.06
N GLY A 185 1.24 11.55 -17.96
CA GLY A 185 2.67 11.45 -17.63
C GLY A 185 3.21 12.59 -16.76
N ALA A 186 2.57 13.77 -16.79
CA ALA A 186 2.92 14.91 -15.95
C ALA A 186 2.30 14.88 -14.54
N ASN A 187 1.51 13.85 -14.21
CA ASN A 187 0.89 13.74 -12.88
C ASN A 187 1.96 13.68 -11.78
N PRO A 188 1.86 14.51 -10.72
CA PRO A 188 2.85 14.53 -9.64
C PRO A 188 3.12 13.18 -8.99
N LEU A 189 2.13 12.28 -8.94
CA LEU A 189 2.31 10.93 -8.39
C LEU A 189 3.30 10.07 -9.19
N LEU A 190 3.60 10.45 -10.42
CA LEU A 190 4.56 9.77 -11.29
C LEU A 190 5.99 10.34 -11.21
N ARG A 191 6.25 11.35 -10.36
CA ARG A 191 7.59 11.92 -10.19
C ARG A 191 8.62 10.87 -9.80
N GLY A 192 9.64 10.68 -10.62
CA GLY A 192 10.72 9.71 -10.41
C GLY A 192 10.28 8.24 -10.52
N VAL A 193 9.04 7.96 -10.93
CA VAL A 193 8.56 6.60 -11.18
C VAL A 193 9.05 6.13 -12.54
N THR A 194 9.87 5.08 -12.56
CA THR A 194 10.43 4.46 -13.76
C THR A 194 10.49 2.95 -13.58
N ASP A 195 10.57 2.21 -14.67
CA ASP A 195 10.86 0.77 -14.69
C ASP A 195 9.95 -0.05 -13.77
N VAL A 196 8.66 0.29 -13.71
CA VAL A 196 7.69 -0.40 -12.87
C VAL A 196 7.53 -1.83 -13.34
N PHE A 197 7.76 -2.76 -12.43
CA PHE A 197 7.64 -4.19 -12.65
C PHE A 197 7.09 -4.89 -11.41
N GLY A 198 6.30 -5.93 -11.62
CA GLY A 198 5.86 -6.88 -10.59
C GLY A 198 5.76 -8.28 -11.16
N ASP A 199 6.13 -9.27 -10.38
CA ASP A 199 5.98 -10.69 -10.74
C ASP A 199 4.54 -11.19 -10.58
N SER A 200 3.66 -10.37 -10.03
CA SER A 200 2.23 -10.65 -10.02
C SER A 200 1.59 -10.28 -11.37
N ASP A 201 0.56 -11.03 -11.73
CA ASP A 201 -0.15 -10.86 -13.01
C ASP A 201 -1.03 -9.61 -13.04
N VAL A 202 -1.34 -9.15 -14.24
CA VAL A 202 -2.31 -8.07 -14.49
C VAL A 202 -3.72 -8.54 -14.12
N TYR A 203 -4.49 -7.68 -13.40
CA TYR A 203 -5.92 -7.89 -13.21
C TYR A 203 -6.73 -7.26 -14.34
N GLU A 204 -7.84 -7.90 -14.70
CA GLU A 204 -8.88 -7.28 -15.52
C GLU A 204 -9.53 -6.15 -14.70
N ALA A 205 -9.49 -4.92 -15.22
CA ALA A 205 -9.98 -3.75 -14.47
C ALA A 205 -10.53 -2.68 -15.39
N TYR A 206 -11.65 -2.06 -14.96
CA TYR A 206 -12.37 -1.01 -15.68
C TYR A 206 -12.74 0.12 -14.70
N PRO A 207 -11.77 0.91 -14.23
CA PRO A 207 -12.03 2.06 -13.37
C PRO A 207 -13.03 3.04 -14.01
N PRO A 208 -13.85 3.74 -13.23
CA PRO A 208 -14.86 4.64 -13.75
C PRO A 208 -14.23 5.88 -14.42
N ALA A 209 -15.04 6.62 -15.16
CA ALA A 209 -14.59 7.79 -15.92
C ALA A 209 -14.02 8.93 -15.05
N ASP A 210 -14.34 8.98 -13.76
CA ASP A 210 -13.79 9.93 -12.79
C ASP A 210 -12.40 9.52 -12.28
N ALA A 211 -11.90 8.34 -12.66
CA ALA A 211 -10.56 7.90 -12.32
C ALA A 211 -9.53 8.43 -13.32
N THR A 212 -8.42 8.95 -12.82
CA THR A 212 -7.24 9.31 -13.62
C THR A 212 -6.29 8.12 -13.64
N ILE A 213 -6.13 7.48 -14.79
CA ILE A 213 -5.23 6.34 -14.98
C ILE A 213 -3.79 6.84 -14.93
N LEU A 214 -2.95 6.20 -14.13
CA LEU A 214 -1.52 6.52 -13.99
C LEU A 214 -0.64 5.51 -14.72
N LEU A 215 -0.93 4.22 -14.53
CA LEU A 215 -0.19 3.13 -15.17
C LEU A 215 -1.14 2.15 -15.84
N ARG A 216 -0.69 1.61 -16.97
CA ARG A 216 -1.26 0.44 -17.61
C ARG A 216 -0.34 -0.76 -17.44
N GLY A 217 -0.90 -1.95 -17.32
CA GLY A 217 -0.17 -3.20 -17.17
C GLY A 217 0.04 -3.90 -18.49
N GLN A 218 1.28 -3.96 -18.94
CA GLN A 218 1.66 -4.83 -20.05
C GLN A 218 1.90 -6.24 -19.50
N VAL A 219 1.14 -7.20 -20.00
CA VAL A 219 1.33 -8.63 -19.68
C VAL A 219 2.59 -9.12 -20.39
N LEU A 220 3.51 -9.71 -19.66
CA LEU A 220 4.75 -10.30 -20.18
C LEU A 220 4.56 -11.81 -20.42
N LYS A 221 5.35 -12.39 -21.33
CA LYS A 221 5.27 -13.84 -21.66
C LYS A 221 5.70 -14.77 -20.52
N ALA A 222 6.46 -14.24 -19.55
CA ALA A 222 6.94 -14.97 -18.39
C ALA A 222 7.20 -14.02 -17.21
N MET A 223 8.06 -14.39 -16.27
CA MET A 223 8.17 -13.77 -14.96
C MET A 223 9.38 -12.82 -14.80
N SER A 224 10.11 -12.54 -15.88
CA SER A 224 11.27 -11.63 -15.86
C SER A 224 10.92 -10.24 -16.39
N PRO A 225 11.50 -9.16 -15.83
CA PRO A 225 11.33 -7.82 -16.37
C PRO A 225 11.88 -7.65 -17.80
N THR A 226 12.71 -8.57 -18.27
CA THR A 226 13.26 -8.57 -19.64
C THR A 226 12.46 -9.38 -20.63
N ASP A 227 11.42 -10.10 -20.17
CA ASP A 227 10.57 -10.88 -21.05
C ASP A 227 9.80 -9.99 -22.02
N PRO A 228 9.58 -10.47 -23.25
CA PRO A 228 8.79 -9.74 -24.24
C PRO A 228 7.32 -9.69 -23.85
N PRO A 229 6.56 -8.74 -24.40
CA PRO A 229 5.10 -8.71 -24.24
C PRO A 229 4.45 -10.01 -24.69
N ALA A 230 3.43 -10.46 -23.96
CA ALA A 230 2.56 -11.54 -24.39
C ALA A 230 1.74 -11.11 -25.62
N ALA A 231 1.42 -12.06 -26.49
CA ALA A 231 0.66 -11.81 -27.73
C ALA A 231 -0.33 -12.96 -27.96
N TYR A 232 -1.54 -12.78 -27.41
CA TYR A 232 -2.67 -13.69 -27.59
C TYR A 232 -3.98 -12.95 -27.29
N GLU A 233 -5.09 -13.53 -27.71
CA GLU A 233 -6.43 -13.02 -27.36
C GLU A 233 -6.97 -13.71 -26.12
N LYS A 234 -7.65 -12.93 -25.25
CA LYS A 234 -8.39 -13.43 -24.10
C LYS A 234 -9.79 -12.84 -24.07
N LYS A 235 -10.77 -13.65 -23.68
CA LYS A 235 -12.13 -13.16 -23.49
C LYS A 235 -12.23 -12.39 -22.17
N ARG A 236 -12.77 -11.18 -22.23
CA ARG A 236 -13.08 -10.38 -21.04
C ARG A 236 -14.13 -11.10 -20.17
N ALA A 237 -13.94 -11.07 -18.85
CA ALA A 237 -14.90 -11.69 -17.94
C ALA A 237 -16.24 -10.95 -17.91
N THR A 238 -16.23 -9.65 -18.21
CA THR A 238 -17.40 -8.76 -18.15
C THR A 238 -18.42 -8.99 -19.27
N ASP A 239 -17.99 -9.08 -20.52
CA ASP A 239 -18.87 -9.13 -21.70
C ASP A 239 -18.58 -10.32 -22.64
N LYS A 240 -17.61 -11.17 -22.29
CA LYS A 240 -17.18 -12.37 -23.03
C LYS A 240 -16.60 -12.08 -24.43
N GLN A 241 -16.36 -10.81 -24.78
CA GLN A 241 -15.74 -10.45 -26.04
C GLN A 241 -14.24 -10.70 -26.04
N PRO A 242 -13.66 -11.20 -27.15
CA PRO A 242 -12.22 -11.34 -27.27
C PRO A 242 -11.53 -9.98 -27.31
N GLN A 243 -10.36 -9.91 -26.71
CA GLN A 243 -9.48 -8.74 -26.74
C GLN A 243 -8.04 -9.21 -26.78
N ASP A 244 -7.21 -8.56 -27.57
CA ASP A 244 -5.75 -8.74 -27.46
C ASP A 244 -5.29 -8.44 -26.05
N ILE A 245 -4.40 -9.27 -25.51
CA ILE A 245 -4.00 -9.23 -24.10
C ILE A 245 -3.37 -7.88 -23.71
N ASN A 246 -2.73 -7.19 -24.65
CA ASN A 246 -2.05 -5.92 -24.44
C ASN A 246 -2.64 -4.76 -25.27
N THR A 247 -3.79 -4.94 -25.95
CA THR A 247 -4.38 -3.89 -26.80
C THR A 247 -5.91 -3.79 -26.61
N PRO A 248 -6.41 -2.81 -25.79
CA PRO A 248 -5.64 -1.93 -24.91
C PRO A 248 -5.13 -2.65 -23.67
N MET A 249 -3.99 -2.21 -23.13
CA MET A 249 -3.50 -2.68 -21.84
C MET A 249 -4.48 -2.30 -20.72
N MET A 250 -4.69 -3.20 -19.75
CA MET A 250 -5.53 -2.94 -18.57
C MET A 250 -4.93 -1.85 -17.67
N PRO A 251 -5.74 -0.96 -17.07
CA PRO A 251 -5.26 -0.07 -16.01
C PRO A 251 -4.76 -0.87 -14.80
N VAL A 252 -3.58 -0.52 -14.27
CA VAL A 252 -3.01 -1.15 -13.07
C VAL A 252 -2.72 -0.17 -11.95
N ALA A 253 -2.79 1.15 -12.22
CA ALA A 253 -2.79 2.17 -11.19
C ALA A 253 -3.60 3.38 -11.63
N TRP A 254 -4.40 3.91 -10.70
CA TRP A 254 -5.23 5.10 -10.92
C TRP A 254 -5.46 5.87 -9.62
N THR A 255 -5.83 7.13 -9.75
CA THR A 255 -6.26 7.98 -8.66
C THR A 255 -7.67 8.51 -8.91
N ARG A 256 -8.42 8.75 -7.85
CA ARG A 256 -9.74 9.39 -7.88
C ARG A 256 -10.04 10.09 -6.56
N VAL A 257 -11.07 10.91 -6.57
CA VAL A 257 -11.64 11.53 -5.36
C VAL A 257 -13.09 11.10 -5.24
N VAL A 258 -13.47 10.54 -4.10
CA VAL A 258 -14.81 10.03 -3.85
C VAL A 258 -15.45 10.81 -2.70
N LYS A 259 -16.67 11.28 -2.92
CA LYS A 259 -17.48 11.88 -1.87
C LYS A 259 -18.21 10.79 -1.09
N ASN A 260 -17.96 10.70 0.22
CA ASN A 260 -18.57 9.71 1.10
C ASN A 260 -19.96 10.18 1.61
N SER A 261 -20.65 9.32 2.35
CA SER A 261 -22.00 9.58 2.88
C SER A 261 -22.06 10.73 3.91
N ALA A 262 -20.94 11.06 4.56
CA ALA A 262 -20.83 12.21 5.44
C ALA A 262 -20.51 13.53 4.68
N GLY A 263 -20.48 13.49 3.34
CA GLY A 263 -20.19 14.64 2.49
C GLY A 263 -18.71 15.04 2.46
N LYS A 264 -17.83 14.24 3.04
CA LYS A 264 -16.36 14.42 2.98
C LYS A 264 -15.81 13.74 1.74
N SER A 265 -14.62 14.19 1.30
CA SER A 265 -13.93 13.62 0.14
C SER A 265 -12.77 12.73 0.59
N ASN A 266 -12.74 11.50 0.08
CA ASN A 266 -11.61 10.59 0.22
C ASN A 266 -10.77 10.64 -1.06
N SER A 267 -9.50 10.99 -0.93
CA SER A 267 -8.52 10.92 -2.02
C SER A 267 -7.95 9.52 -2.09
N ILE A 268 -7.96 8.92 -3.28
CA ILE A 268 -7.63 7.51 -3.48
C ILE A 268 -6.47 7.38 -4.47
N LEU A 269 -5.47 6.58 -4.12
CA LEU A 269 -4.60 5.88 -5.06
C LEU A 269 -4.92 4.39 -4.97
N CYS A 270 -5.26 3.76 -6.08
CA CYS A 270 -5.44 2.32 -6.16
C CYS A 270 -4.45 1.74 -7.18
N THR A 271 -3.79 0.65 -6.82
CA THR A 271 -3.00 -0.15 -7.77
C THR A 271 -3.33 -1.62 -7.64
N THR A 272 -3.50 -2.31 -8.77
CA THR A 272 -3.69 -3.76 -8.82
C THR A 272 -2.37 -4.53 -8.78
N MET A 273 -1.23 -3.84 -8.64
CA MET A 273 0.07 -4.37 -8.27
C MET A 273 0.27 -4.22 -6.77
N GLY A 274 1.24 -4.91 -6.17
CA GLY A 274 1.59 -4.69 -4.77
C GLY A 274 1.74 -5.95 -3.94
N ALA A 275 1.94 -7.12 -4.56
CA ALA A 275 2.50 -8.27 -3.85
C ALA A 275 3.81 -7.87 -3.16
N ALA A 276 4.19 -8.54 -2.08
CA ALA A 276 5.45 -8.24 -1.42
C ALA A 276 6.65 -8.33 -2.38
N THR A 277 6.63 -9.30 -3.29
CA THR A 277 7.63 -9.44 -4.35
C THR A 277 7.60 -8.29 -5.36
N ASP A 278 6.42 -7.79 -5.75
CA ASP A 278 6.28 -6.60 -6.61
C ASP A 278 6.96 -5.37 -5.97
N LEU A 279 6.81 -5.21 -4.65
CA LEU A 279 7.37 -4.11 -3.89
C LEU A 279 8.90 -4.18 -3.72
N SER A 280 9.56 -5.22 -4.23
CA SER A 280 11.00 -5.23 -4.46
C SER A 280 11.41 -4.28 -5.59
N ASN A 281 10.47 -3.90 -6.47
CA ASN A 281 10.69 -2.93 -7.54
C ASN A 281 10.69 -1.49 -7.00
N GLU A 282 11.73 -0.72 -7.29
CA GLU A 282 11.90 0.66 -6.81
C GLU A 282 10.83 1.60 -7.38
N GLY A 283 10.49 1.46 -8.67
CA GLY A 283 9.47 2.28 -9.33
C GLY A 283 8.10 2.11 -8.69
N LEU A 284 7.69 0.89 -8.38
CA LEU A 284 6.41 0.62 -7.71
C LEU A 284 6.41 1.15 -6.27
N ARG A 285 7.49 0.92 -5.49
CA ARG A 285 7.58 1.50 -4.14
C ARG A 285 7.45 3.02 -4.19
N ARG A 286 8.09 3.67 -5.18
CA ARG A 286 8.02 5.13 -5.34
C ARG A 286 6.61 5.61 -5.66
N LEU A 287 5.88 4.90 -6.52
CA LEU A 287 4.48 5.21 -6.78
C LEU A 287 3.65 5.16 -5.48
N VAL A 288 3.84 4.14 -4.65
CA VAL A 288 3.11 4.00 -3.37
C VAL A 288 3.47 5.14 -2.41
N VAL A 289 4.75 5.46 -2.25
CA VAL A 289 5.20 6.58 -1.41
C VAL A 289 4.66 7.92 -1.92
N ASN A 290 4.76 8.17 -3.24
CA ASN A 290 4.18 9.35 -3.87
C ASN A 290 2.66 9.41 -3.65
N GLY A 291 1.99 8.27 -3.66
CA GLY A 291 0.57 8.14 -3.33
C GLY A 291 0.24 8.64 -1.93
N VAL A 292 1.04 8.30 -0.95
CA VAL A 292 0.88 8.82 0.43
C VAL A 292 0.99 10.34 0.44
N TYR A 293 2.02 10.92 -0.22
CA TYR A 293 2.14 12.37 -0.31
C TYR A 293 0.95 13.03 -1.01
N GLY A 294 0.66 12.58 -2.23
CA GLY A 294 -0.34 13.24 -3.06
C GLY A 294 -1.75 13.13 -2.50
N THR A 295 -2.12 11.98 -1.91
CA THR A 295 -3.44 11.82 -1.29
C THR A 295 -3.60 12.64 -0.01
N LEU A 296 -2.50 12.94 0.70
CA LEU A 296 -2.47 13.87 1.83
C LEU A 296 -2.43 15.35 1.40
N GLY A 297 -2.31 15.64 0.10
CA GLY A 297 -2.13 17.01 -0.39
C GLY A 297 -0.75 17.60 -0.08
N LEU A 298 0.23 16.77 0.26
CA LEU A 298 1.61 17.18 0.45
C LEU A 298 2.32 17.27 -0.92
N GLU A 299 3.34 18.12 -1.00
CA GLU A 299 4.16 18.18 -2.20
C GLU A 299 4.90 16.85 -2.42
N VAL A 300 4.67 16.21 -3.57
CA VAL A 300 5.37 14.98 -3.94
C VAL A 300 6.81 15.33 -4.28
N PRO A 301 7.82 14.71 -3.65
CA PRO A 301 9.23 14.96 -3.97
C PRO A 301 9.53 14.69 -5.46
N ALA A 302 10.48 15.42 -6.03
CA ALA A 302 10.92 15.19 -7.42
C ALA A 302 11.37 13.73 -7.65
N LYS A 303 12.00 13.13 -6.64
CA LYS A 303 12.32 11.70 -6.55
C LYS A 303 12.31 11.27 -5.09
N ALA A 304 11.19 10.72 -4.62
CA ALA A 304 11.08 10.21 -3.25
C ALA A 304 12.15 9.13 -2.97
N ASP A 305 12.81 9.21 -1.82
CA ASP A 305 13.75 8.17 -1.38
C ASP A 305 12.97 6.94 -0.92
N VAL A 306 13.12 5.84 -1.65
CA VAL A 306 12.48 4.56 -1.34
C VAL A 306 13.51 3.47 -1.06
N THR A 307 14.72 3.88 -0.65
CA THR A 307 15.77 2.97 -0.21
C THR A 307 15.28 2.16 0.97
N LEU A 308 15.43 0.85 0.86
CA LEU A 308 15.02 -0.09 1.90
C LEU A 308 15.68 0.25 3.25
N VAL A 309 14.94 0.04 4.33
CA VAL A 309 15.42 0.16 5.70
C VAL A 309 15.54 -1.24 6.28
N GLY A 310 16.78 -1.70 6.45
CA GLY A 310 17.07 -3.09 6.80
C GLY A 310 16.99 -4.05 5.62
N ASN A 311 17.00 -5.34 5.94
CA ASN A 311 16.90 -6.40 4.93
C ASN A 311 15.45 -6.62 4.53
N TYR A 312 15.18 -6.69 3.23
CA TYR A 312 13.88 -7.05 2.69
C TYR A 312 14.05 -8.14 1.62
N GLN A 313 13.65 -9.33 1.98
CA GLN A 313 13.64 -10.51 1.11
C GLN A 313 12.27 -11.16 1.20
N PRO A 314 11.30 -10.69 0.40
CA PRO A 314 9.94 -11.18 0.49
C PRO A 314 9.85 -12.62 0.01
N SER A 315 9.00 -13.38 0.70
CA SER A 315 8.63 -14.72 0.29
C SER A 315 7.79 -14.69 -0.99
N PRO A 316 7.89 -15.69 -1.87
CA PRO A 316 6.96 -15.84 -2.99
C PRO A 316 5.51 -15.85 -2.49
N TYR A 317 4.63 -15.17 -3.20
CA TYR A 317 3.21 -15.15 -2.85
C TYR A 317 2.56 -16.52 -3.12
N GLN A 318 1.67 -16.92 -2.21
CA GLN A 318 0.95 -18.18 -2.27
C GLN A 318 -0.30 -18.11 -1.40
N ALA A 319 -1.45 -18.52 -1.94
CA ALA A 319 -2.70 -18.58 -1.19
C ALA A 319 -2.53 -19.41 0.11
N ASN A 320 -3.01 -18.84 1.21
CA ASN A 320 -2.90 -19.37 2.57
C ASN A 320 -1.47 -19.63 3.05
N GLY A 321 -0.48 -19.09 2.33
CA GLY A 321 0.92 -19.20 2.72
C GLY A 321 1.38 -17.96 3.49
N PHE A 322 2.17 -18.15 4.56
CA PHE A 322 2.84 -17.09 5.29
C PHE A 322 3.99 -17.66 6.12
N LYS A 323 4.89 -16.80 6.57
CA LYS A 323 6.01 -17.20 7.42
C LYS A 323 5.51 -17.36 8.85
N LYS A 324 5.40 -18.60 9.32
CA LYS A 324 4.89 -18.94 10.65
C LYS A 324 5.86 -18.53 11.76
N GLY A 325 5.31 -18.23 12.95
CA GLY A 325 6.07 -17.90 14.13
C GLY A 325 6.60 -16.47 14.18
N VAL A 326 6.29 -15.63 13.18
CA VAL A 326 6.67 -14.22 13.16
C VAL A 326 5.76 -13.43 14.09
N LYS A 327 6.33 -12.52 14.88
CA LYS A 327 5.61 -11.59 15.75
C LYS A 327 5.75 -10.16 15.21
N ALA A 328 4.86 -9.29 15.62
CA ALA A 328 4.95 -7.87 15.26
C ALA A 328 6.29 -7.24 15.72
N SER A 329 6.82 -7.69 16.87
CA SER A 329 8.13 -7.25 17.39
C SER A 329 9.33 -7.61 16.52
N ASP A 330 9.21 -8.63 15.65
CA ASP A 330 10.29 -8.99 14.70
C ASP A 330 10.48 -7.91 13.62
N HIS A 331 9.52 -7.01 13.51
CA HIS A 331 9.57 -5.86 12.62
C HIS A 331 10.08 -4.59 13.29
N ASP A 332 10.46 -4.60 14.58
CA ASP A 332 11.06 -3.46 15.26
C ASP A 332 12.31 -2.95 14.51
N LEU A 333 12.64 -1.68 14.71
CA LEU A 333 13.89 -1.13 14.22
C LEU A 333 15.07 -1.70 15.01
N PRO A 334 16.24 -1.94 14.38
CA PRO A 334 17.42 -2.37 15.10
C PRO A 334 17.82 -1.33 16.17
N GLY A 335 18.15 -1.80 17.37
CA GLY A 335 18.70 -0.94 18.44
C GLY A 335 17.72 -0.58 19.56
N LYS A 336 16.71 -1.44 19.81
CA LYS A 336 16.01 -1.45 21.10
C LYS A 336 16.87 -2.04 22.20
#